data_d90df6da5b38b57b4e3e1905e129b135
#
_entry.id   d90df6da5b38b57b4e3e1905e129b135
#
_cell.length_a   1.000
_cell.length_b   1.000
_cell.length_c   1.000
_cell.angle_alpha   90.00
_cell.angle_beta   90.00
_cell.angle_gamma   90.00
#
_symmetry.space_group_name_H-M   'P 1'
#
loop_
_entity.id
_entity.type
_entity.pdbx_description
1 polymer ?
#
loop_
_entity_poly.entity_id
_entity_poly.type
_entity_poly.pdbx_seq_one_letter_code
_entity_poly.pdbx_strand_id
1 'polypeptide(L)'
;MKRYLLITACLAATLTAGAVKSASASAGSLPALYECAKVKVKGSGKYNKHCAVEGKHGTGENDYEIKEGFGKGKTFKAKGAGANLEVPGIGGIDCLKSSATGRFTSPTTGDATATFADCEYSGHKCNSPGAVTGTIVTDPLVAVVGYLKGKETESPQVGAAFSPESGEYLAEFVCGPFDFAVSGSVIGEVSPLNKFTKEATFSFRQKAIGVQEWESFEGGINQHLTVHVCEGCEKHGPEGISADEELVIKAKTEELELKA
;
A
#
# COMPACT_ATOMS: atom_id res chain seq x y z
N MET A 1 -46.53 43.40 -48.96
CA MET A 1 -45.06 43.22 -49.15
C MET A 1 -44.38 43.93 -47.98
N LYS A 2 -44.05 43.25 -46.92
CA LYS A 2 -43.31 43.77 -45.76
C LYS A 2 -42.02 42.97 -45.62
N ARG A 3 -40.89 43.65 -45.83
CA ARG A 3 -39.55 43.12 -45.63
C ARG A 3 -39.21 43.10 -44.13
N TYR A 4 -38.92 41.95 -43.59
CA TYR A 4 -38.37 41.82 -42.27
C TYR A 4 -36.84 41.76 -42.34
N LEU A 5 -36.21 42.74 -41.69
CA LEU A 5 -34.77 42.86 -41.52
C LEU A 5 -34.34 41.94 -40.36
N LEU A 6 -33.54 40.93 -40.65
CA LEU A 6 -32.92 40.09 -39.63
C LEU A 6 -31.65 40.77 -39.16
N ILE A 7 -31.66 41.21 -37.89
CA ILE A 7 -30.47 41.70 -37.19
C ILE A 7 -29.80 40.50 -36.51
N THR A 8 -28.64 40.09 -37.04
CA THR A 8 -27.77 39.04 -36.48
C THR A 8 -26.91 39.71 -35.41
N ALA A 9 -27.24 39.50 -34.12
CA ALA A 9 -26.36 39.89 -33.01
C ALA A 9 -25.28 38.82 -32.78
N CYS A 10 -24.05 39.18 -33.11
CA CYS A 10 -22.88 38.38 -32.72
C CYS A 10 -22.59 38.60 -31.22
N LEU A 11 -22.91 37.60 -30.42
CA LEU A 11 -22.40 37.53 -29.04
C LEU A 11 -20.96 37.03 -29.08
N ALA A 12 -20.01 37.92 -28.87
CA ALA A 12 -18.63 37.60 -28.60
C ALA A 12 -18.52 37.13 -27.13
N ALA A 13 -18.48 35.82 -26.95
CA ALA A 13 -18.17 35.22 -25.64
C ALA A 13 -16.66 35.35 -25.37
N THR A 14 -16.28 36.33 -24.57
CA THR A 14 -14.92 36.43 -24.03
C THR A 14 -14.71 35.33 -23.01
N LEU A 15 -14.01 34.28 -23.43
CA LEU A 15 -13.45 33.25 -22.54
C LEU A 15 -12.33 33.89 -21.69
N THR A 16 -12.68 34.35 -20.50
CA THR A 16 -11.69 34.64 -19.47
C THR A 16 -11.14 33.28 -18.99
N ALA A 17 -9.96 32.95 -19.50
CA ALA A 17 -9.16 31.88 -18.93
C ALA A 17 -8.81 32.25 -17.49
N GLY A 18 -9.67 31.87 -16.56
CA GLY A 18 -9.34 31.86 -15.15
C GLY A 18 -8.18 30.92 -14.93
N ALA A 19 -6.99 31.49 -14.72
CA ALA A 19 -5.86 30.76 -14.23
C ALA A 19 -6.27 30.17 -12.87
N VAL A 20 -6.66 28.90 -12.85
CA VAL A 20 -6.76 28.11 -11.64
C VAL A 20 -5.35 28.10 -11.09
N LYS A 21 -5.04 28.98 -10.14
CA LYS A 21 -3.87 28.84 -9.29
C LYS A 21 -4.09 27.51 -8.58
N SER A 22 -3.48 26.45 -9.12
CA SER A 22 -3.24 25.25 -8.35
C SER A 22 -2.51 25.75 -7.10
N ALA A 23 -3.19 25.78 -5.98
CA ALA A 23 -2.55 25.91 -4.70
C ALA A 23 -1.57 24.72 -4.68
N SER A 24 -0.29 25.00 -4.89
CA SER A 24 0.77 24.09 -4.54
C SER A 24 0.63 23.93 -3.03
N ALA A 25 -0.12 22.91 -2.61
CA ALA A 25 0.01 22.41 -1.26
C ALA A 25 1.52 22.20 -1.12
N SER A 26 2.11 22.85 -0.14
CA SER A 26 3.49 22.64 0.25
C SER A 26 3.64 21.12 0.39
N ALA A 27 4.29 20.48 -0.57
CA ALA A 27 4.53 19.06 -0.55
C ALA A 27 5.54 18.84 0.57
N GLY A 28 5.05 18.72 1.79
CA GLY A 28 5.83 18.13 2.86
C GLY A 28 6.27 16.76 2.35
N SER A 29 7.53 16.43 2.52
CA SER A 29 8.12 15.20 2.01
C SER A 29 7.26 14.00 2.42
N LEU A 30 6.95 13.12 1.48
CA LEU A 30 6.34 11.83 1.78
C LEU A 30 7.32 11.02 2.64
N PRO A 31 6.82 10.08 3.46
CA PRO A 31 7.70 9.10 4.09
C PRO A 31 8.50 8.39 3.00
N ALA A 32 9.78 8.19 3.21
CA ALA A 32 10.63 7.62 2.18
C ALA A 32 11.62 6.61 2.76
N LEU A 33 12.00 5.63 1.94
CA LEU A 33 13.02 4.65 2.27
C LEU A 33 14.41 5.20 2.02
N TYR A 34 15.30 4.96 2.96
CA TYR A 34 16.72 5.34 2.93
C TYR A 34 17.61 4.12 3.10
N GLU A 35 18.75 4.11 2.43
CA GLU A 35 19.81 3.12 2.64
C GLU A 35 21.03 3.71 3.32
N CYS A 36 21.70 2.90 4.13
CA CYS A 36 23.00 3.18 4.68
C CYS A 36 24.07 2.75 3.66
N ALA A 37 24.48 3.65 2.79
CA ALA A 37 25.36 3.36 1.68
C ALA A 37 26.84 3.57 2.03
N LYS A 38 27.70 2.59 1.70
CA LYS A 38 29.15 2.76 1.83
C LYS A 38 29.68 3.78 0.82
N VAL A 39 30.49 4.72 1.28
CA VAL A 39 31.12 5.71 0.40
C VAL A 39 32.34 5.12 -0.33
N LYS A 40 32.64 5.66 -1.52
CA LYS A 40 33.77 5.17 -2.34
C LYS A 40 35.13 5.48 -1.72
N VAL A 41 35.25 6.61 -1.05
CA VAL A 41 36.48 7.05 -0.41
C VAL A 41 36.42 6.77 1.08
N LYS A 42 37.33 5.93 1.57
CA LYS A 42 37.36 5.55 2.98
C LYS A 42 37.52 6.78 3.88
N GLY A 43 36.71 6.87 4.92
CA GLY A 43 36.70 7.96 5.89
C GLY A 43 36.05 9.27 5.44
N SER A 44 35.46 9.31 4.22
CA SER A 44 34.77 10.51 3.72
C SER A 44 33.27 10.55 4.03
N GLY A 45 32.70 9.50 4.61
CA GLY A 45 31.31 9.43 5.03
C GLY A 45 31.06 10.18 6.34
N LYS A 46 29.79 10.33 6.71
CA LYS A 46 29.37 10.92 7.99
C LYS A 46 29.13 9.89 9.09
N TYR A 47 28.80 8.67 8.71
CA TYR A 47 28.29 7.66 9.63
C TYR A 47 29.18 6.44 9.71
N ASN A 48 29.13 5.76 10.86
CA ASN A 48 29.70 4.44 11.03
C ASN A 48 28.86 3.38 10.29
N LYS A 49 29.29 2.14 10.37
CA LYS A 49 28.51 0.99 9.86
C LYS A 49 27.11 1.00 10.49
N HIS A 50 26.08 0.75 9.67
CA HIS A 50 24.65 0.81 10.02
C HIS A 50 24.07 2.23 10.21
N CYS A 51 24.82 3.29 9.89
CA CYS A 51 24.39 4.68 10.01
C CYS A 51 23.79 5.05 11.39
N ALA A 52 24.17 4.32 12.43
CA ALA A 52 23.56 4.44 13.76
C ALA A 52 24.10 5.66 14.54
N VAL A 53 25.29 6.10 14.25
CA VAL A 53 25.96 7.21 14.95
C VAL A 53 26.76 8.03 13.95
N GLU A 54 26.67 9.36 14.04
CA GLU A 54 27.61 10.24 13.34
C GLU A 54 29.02 9.99 13.87
N GLY A 55 29.92 9.61 12.99
CA GLY A 55 31.28 9.38 13.36
C GLY A 55 32.07 10.70 13.50
N LYS A 56 33.16 10.67 14.26
CA LYS A 56 34.08 11.80 14.32
C LYS A 56 34.86 11.94 13.01
N HIS A 57 34.76 13.08 12.36
CA HIS A 57 35.53 13.38 11.16
C HIS A 57 37.02 13.09 11.37
N GLY A 58 37.64 12.34 10.46
CA GLY A 58 39.07 12.10 10.44
C GLY A 58 39.59 10.86 11.17
N THR A 59 38.73 10.05 11.78
CA THR A 59 39.16 8.80 12.48
C THR A 59 39.22 7.56 11.57
N GLY A 60 38.87 7.68 10.29
CA GLY A 60 38.84 6.55 9.35
C GLY A 60 37.69 5.56 9.58
N GLU A 61 36.77 5.84 10.50
CA GLU A 61 35.63 5.01 10.84
C GLU A 61 34.34 5.39 10.09
N ASN A 62 34.35 6.52 9.35
CA ASN A 62 33.20 7.08 8.69
C ASN A 62 33.19 6.67 7.22
N ASP A 63 32.68 5.50 6.95
CA ASP A 63 32.63 4.95 5.60
C ASP A 63 31.22 4.95 5.00
N TYR A 64 30.22 5.54 5.68
CA TYR A 64 28.82 5.44 5.27
C TYR A 64 28.10 6.79 5.21
N GLU A 65 27.12 6.88 4.34
CA GLU A 65 26.18 8.00 4.19
C GLU A 65 24.76 7.49 4.11
N ILE A 66 23.81 8.25 4.65
CA ILE A 66 22.39 8.02 4.49
C ILE A 66 21.98 8.60 3.14
N LYS A 67 21.43 7.75 2.27
CA LYS A 67 20.94 8.15 0.95
C LYS A 67 19.47 7.79 0.82
N GLU A 68 18.70 8.74 0.30
CA GLU A 68 17.31 8.46 -0.08
C GLU A 68 17.27 7.43 -1.21
N GLY A 69 16.36 6.49 -1.08
CA GLY A 69 16.26 5.39 -1.99
C GLY A 69 17.25 4.27 -1.68
N PHE A 70 17.43 3.40 -2.64
CA PHE A 70 18.25 2.21 -2.54
C PHE A 70 18.72 1.79 -3.95
N GLY A 71 19.78 1.01 -4.00
CA GLY A 71 20.24 0.40 -5.25
C GLY A 71 19.14 -0.48 -5.88
N LYS A 72 19.14 -0.58 -7.20
CA LYS A 72 18.10 -1.31 -7.97
C LYS A 72 17.81 -2.70 -7.38
N GLY A 73 16.50 -2.99 -7.24
CA GLY A 73 16.01 -4.34 -7.05
C GLY A 73 16.09 -4.89 -5.63
N LYS A 74 16.03 -4.03 -4.61
CA LYS A 74 15.92 -4.55 -3.24
C LYS A 74 14.58 -5.26 -3.07
N THR A 75 14.67 -6.54 -2.76
CA THR A 75 13.52 -7.41 -2.53
C THR A 75 13.26 -7.60 -1.06
N PHE A 76 12.02 -7.91 -0.73
CA PHE A 76 11.65 -8.35 0.61
C PHE A 76 10.89 -9.67 0.57
N LYS A 77 10.93 -10.39 1.68
CA LYS A 77 10.09 -11.55 1.95
C LYS A 77 9.41 -11.34 3.29
N ALA A 78 8.12 -11.55 3.33
CA ALA A 78 7.33 -11.36 4.53
C ALA A 78 6.63 -12.66 4.95
N LYS A 79 6.41 -12.80 6.25
CA LYS A 79 5.67 -13.92 6.85
C LYS A 79 4.82 -13.40 8.00
N GLY A 80 3.58 -13.86 8.04
CA GLY A 80 2.64 -13.62 9.12
C GLY A 80 2.11 -14.95 9.69
N ALA A 81 1.41 -14.86 10.79
CA ALA A 81 0.63 -15.96 11.34
C ALA A 81 -0.69 -16.09 10.58
N GLY A 82 -1.82 -15.92 11.21
CA GLY A 82 -3.13 -15.92 10.56
C GLY A 82 -3.42 -14.63 9.81
N ALA A 83 -4.42 -14.69 8.95
CA ALA A 83 -5.11 -13.54 8.36
C ALA A 83 -6.62 -13.81 8.40
N ASN A 84 -7.39 -12.78 8.62
CA ASN A 84 -8.86 -12.83 8.58
C ASN A 84 -9.34 -11.74 7.64
N LEU A 85 -10.25 -12.08 6.73
CA LEU A 85 -10.99 -11.14 5.90
C LEU A 85 -12.45 -11.20 6.34
N GLU A 86 -12.93 -10.16 7.00
CA GLU A 86 -14.30 -10.09 7.53
C GLU A 86 -15.23 -9.35 6.57
N VAL A 87 -16.35 -9.98 6.23
CA VAL A 87 -17.36 -9.42 5.32
C VAL A 87 -18.69 -9.34 6.06
N PRO A 88 -19.23 -8.14 6.33
CA PRO A 88 -20.49 -7.96 7.06
C PRO A 88 -21.64 -8.73 6.43
N GLY A 89 -22.34 -9.52 7.26
CA GLY A 89 -23.49 -10.33 6.84
C GLY A 89 -23.13 -11.61 6.08
N ILE A 90 -21.86 -11.81 5.74
CA ILE A 90 -21.34 -13.01 5.08
C ILE A 90 -20.53 -13.83 6.08
N GLY A 91 -19.62 -13.21 6.81
CA GLY A 91 -18.72 -13.85 7.77
C GLY A 91 -17.26 -13.72 7.39
N GLY A 92 -16.39 -14.36 8.16
CA GLY A 92 -14.94 -14.30 8.00
C GLY A 92 -14.38 -15.40 7.11
N ILE A 93 -13.38 -15.05 6.33
CA ILE A 93 -12.49 -16.00 5.65
C ILE A 93 -11.21 -16.05 6.47
N ASP A 94 -10.96 -17.18 7.11
CA ASP A 94 -9.82 -17.40 7.99
C ASP A 94 -8.70 -18.14 7.27
N CYS A 95 -7.50 -17.62 7.32
CA CYS A 95 -6.28 -18.26 6.83
C CYS A 95 -5.28 -18.44 7.98
N LEU A 96 -4.68 -19.62 8.12
CA LEU A 96 -3.76 -19.89 9.24
C LEU A 96 -2.37 -19.33 9.03
N LYS A 97 -1.98 -19.04 7.80
CA LYS A 97 -0.64 -18.55 7.45
C LYS A 97 -0.73 -17.50 6.37
N SER A 98 0.17 -16.54 6.43
CA SER A 98 0.36 -15.54 5.39
C SER A 98 1.83 -15.37 5.04
N SER A 99 2.09 -15.04 3.79
CA SER A 99 3.42 -14.70 3.30
C SER A 99 3.29 -13.70 2.16
N ALA A 100 4.34 -12.90 1.95
CA ALA A 100 4.43 -12.06 0.76
C ALA A 100 5.86 -11.98 0.25
N THR A 101 5.98 -11.70 -1.02
CA THR A 101 7.25 -11.37 -1.68
C THR A 101 7.06 -10.11 -2.49
N GLY A 102 8.09 -9.29 -2.57
CA GLY A 102 8.02 -8.06 -3.34
C GLY A 102 9.38 -7.40 -3.48
N ARG A 103 9.36 -6.24 -4.11
CA ARG A 103 10.56 -5.40 -4.29
C ARG A 103 10.17 -3.93 -4.15
N PHE A 104 11.11 -3.14 -3.72
CA PHE A 104 10.98 -1.69 -3.74
C PHE A 104 11.31 -1.17 -5.14
N THR A 105 10.44 -0.35 -5.69
CA THR A 105 10.57 0.23 -7.05
C THR A 105 11.04 1.68 -7.01
N SER A 106 10.73 2.39 -5.92
CA SER A 106 11.20 3.74 -5.63
C SER A 106 11.30 3.95 -4.10
N PRO A 107 11.80 5.10 -3.61
CA PRO A 107 11.81 5.39 -2.18
C PRO A 107 10.43 5.33 -1.51
N THR A 108 9.36 5.54 -2.27
CA THR A 108 7.98 5.63 -1.77
C THR A 108 7.07 4.54 -2.30
N THR A 109 7.54 3.68 -3.20
CA THR A 109 6.71 2.67 -3.87
C THR A 109 7.39 1.31 -3.91
N GLY A 110 6.58 0.28 -4.04
CA GLY A 110 7.01 -1.10 -4.24
C GLY A 110 5.96 -1.91 -4.97
N ASP A 111 6.30 -3.14 -5.30
CA ASP A 111 5.36 -4.17 -5.74
C ASP A 111 5.40 -5.37 -4.79
N ALA A 112 4.31 -6.11 -4.74
CA ALA A 112 4.19 -7.28 -3.89
C ALA A 112 3.18 -8.30 -4.48
N THR A 113 3.33 -9.55 -4.04
CA THR A 113 2.30 -10.59 -4.14
C THR A 113 2.19 -11.25 -2.79
N ALA A 114 0.98 -11.38 -2.28
CA ALA A 114 0.70 -12.08 -1.03
C ALA A 114 0.11 -13.48 -1.30
N THR A 115 0.39 -14.38 -0.39
CA THR A 115 -0.15 -15.75 -0.40
C THR A 115 -0.63 -16.08 0.99
N PHE A 116 -1.89 -16.50 1.08
CA PHE A 116 -2.55 -16.95 2.29
C PHE A 116 -2.77 -18.45 2.18
N ALA A 117 -2.48 -19.20 3.21
CA ALA A 117 -2.57 -20.64 3.21
C ALA A 117 -3.42 -21.17 4.36
N ASP A 118 -3.95 -22.38 4.14
CA ASP A 118 -4.92 -23.02 5.02
C ASP A 118 -6.19 -22.17 5.21
N CYS A 119 -6.64 -21.51 4.11
CA CYS A 119 -7.81 -20.64 4.09
C CYS A 119 -9.12 -21.43 4.05
N GLU A 120 -10.09 -20.96 4.85
CA GLU A 120 -11.41 -21.61 4.98
C GLU A 120 -12.51 -20.57 5.18
N TYR A 121 -13.67 -20.85 4.59
CA TYR A 121 -14.92 -20.13 4.77
C TYR A 121 -16.06 -21.14 4.98
N SER A 122 -16.81 -21.05 6.10
CA SER A 122 -17.95 -21.91 6.40
C SER A 122 -17.67 -23.42 6.20
N GLY A 123 -16.48 -23.89 6.56
CA GLY A 123 -16.07 -25.30 6.42
C GLY A 123 -15.57 -25.68 5.02
N HIS A 124 -15.56 -24.77 4.07
CA HIS A 124 -15.04 -24.97 2.72
C HIS A 124 -13.63 -24.39 2.57
N LYS A 125 -12.73 -25.15 1.98
CA LYS A 125 -11.40 -24.65 1.64
C LYS A 125 -11.50 -23.63 0.50
N CYS A 126 -10.75 -22.52 0.64
CA CYS A 126 -10.70 -21.44 -0.34
C CYS A 126 -9.45 -21.56 -1.20
N ASN A 127 -9.55 -21.30 -2.49
CA ASN A 127 -8.39 -21.29 -3.38
C ASN A 127 -8.57 -20.38 -4.58
N SER A 128 -7.50 -19.64 -4.91
CA SER A 128 -7.41 -18.89 -6.17
C SER A 128 -7.28 -19.84 -7.36
N PRO A 129 -7.64 -19.40 -8.58
CA PRO A 129 -7.47 -20.19 -9.80
C PRO A 129 -6.06 -20.71 -9.97
N GLY A 130 -5.90 -22.01 -10.15
CA GLY A 130 -4.60 -22.67 -10.32
C GLY A 130 -3.77 -22.82 -9.04
N ALA A 131 -4.23 -22.31 -7.90
CA ALA A 131 -3.56 -22.49 -6.62
C ALA A 131 -3.89 -23.86 -5.97
N VAL A 132 -3.08 -24.25 -5.01
CA VAL A 132 -3.32 -25.44 -4.19
C VAL A 132 -4.55 -25.18 -3.31
N THR A 133 -5.37 -26.22 -3.11
CA THR A 133 -6.56 -26.14 -2.23
C THR A 133 -6.21 -25.57 -0.86
N GLY A 134 -6.99 -24.60 -0.40
CA GLY A 134 -6.75 -23.84 0.83
C GLY A 134 -5.77 -22.69 0.66
N THR A 135 -5.43 -22.30 -0.57
CA THR A 135 -4.47 -21.22 -0.83
C THR A 135 -5.11 -20.10 -1.65
N ILE A 136 -5.07 -18.89 -1.11
CA ILE A 136 -5.44 -17.65 -1.80
C ILE A 136 -4.15 -16.92 -2.17
N VAL A 137 -4.06 -16.48 -3.42
CA VAL A 137 -2.94 -15.69 -3.95
C VAL A 137 -3.49 -14.39 -4.51
N THR A 138 -2.89 -13.27 -4.11
CA THR A 138 -3.27 -11.98 -4.69
C THR A 138 -2.75 -11.84 -6.12
N ASP A 139 -3.42 -11.04 -6.91
CA ASP A 139 -2.83 -10.47 -8.11
C ASP A 139 -1.61 -9.62 -7.74
N PRO A 140 -0.77 -9.25 -8.71
CA PRO A 140 0.32 -8.32 -8.48
C PRO A 140 -0.21 -7.00 -7.89
N LEU A 141 0.38 -6.58 -6.77
CA LEU A 141 -0.02 -5.38 -6.03
C LEU A 141 1.04 -4.30 -6.16
N VAL A 142 0.60 -3.05 -6.23
CA VAL A 142 1.43 -1.86 -6.01
C VAL A 142 1.28 -1.42 -4.58
N ALA A 143 2.42 -1.12 -3.94
CA ALA A 143 2.48 -0.53 -2.61
C ALA A 143 2.93 0.93 -2.69
N VAL A 144 2.27 1.81 -1.92
CA VAL A 144 2.64 3.22 -1.79
C VAL A 144 2.69 3.57 -0.30
N VAL A 145 3.76 4.23 0.16
CA VAL A 145 3.85 4.69 1.55
C VAL A 145 3.30 6.11 1.71
N GLY A 146 2.68 6.37 2.86
CA GLY A 146 2.11 7.68 3.18
C GLY A 146 1.92 7.88 4.67
N TYR A 147 1.69 9.13 5.09
CA TYR A 147 1.34 9.43 6.48
C TYR A 147 -0.08 9.02 6.78
N LEU A 148 -0.29 8.24 7.83
CA LEU A 148 -1.60 7.90 8.38
C LEU A 148 -2.08 9.02 9.30
N LYS A 149 -1.15 9.56 10.10
CA LYS A 149 -1.43 10.62 11.07
C LYS A 149 -0.15 11.33 11.48
N GLY A 150 -0.29 12.62 11.78
CA GLY A 150 0.76 13.38 12.46
C GLY A 150 1.96 13.72 11.59
N LYS A 151 1.77 13.96 10.30
CA LYS A 151 2.81 14.33 9.34
C LYS A 151 3.79 15.41 9.83
N GLU A 152 3.30 16.36 10.63
CA GLU A 152 4.08 17.48 11.13
C GLU A 152 4.39 17.36 12.63
N THR A 153 4.31 16.15 13.18
CA THR A 153 4.56 15.88 14.61
C THR A 153 5.87 15.13 14.81
N GLU A 154 6.33 15.07 16.06
CA GLU A 154 7.51 14.28 16.45
C GLU A 154 7.27 12.77 16.43
N SER A 155 6.01 12.33 16.34
CA SER A 155 5.62 10.92 16.38
C SER A 155 4.61 10.61 15.27
N PRO A 156 5.02 10.70 14.00
CA PRO A 156 4.15 10.39 12.87
C PRO A 156 3.83 8.89 12.83
N GLN A 157 2.65 8.58 12.30
CA GLN A 157 2.29 7.22 11.90
C GLN A 157 2.34 7.11 10.39
N VAL A 158 2.92 6.05 9.90
CA VAL A 158 3.11 5.80 8.47
C VAL A 158 2.50 4.46 8.11
N GLY A 159 1.88 4.40 6.95
CA GLY A 159 1.32 3.18 6.39
C GLY A 159 1.83 2.90 4.98
N ALA A 160 1.57 1.69 4.54
CA ALA A 160 1.68 1.29 3.15
C ALA A 160 0.30 0.85 2.65
N ALA A 161 -0.18 1.49 1.58
CA ALA A 161 -1.39 1.12 0.87
C ALA A 161 -1.04 0.12 -0.22
N PHE A 162 -1.82 -0.94 -0.32
CA PHE A 162 -1.70 -1.96 -1.35
C PHE A 162 -2.96 -1.96 -2.21
N SER A 163 -2.77 -1.86 -3.52
CA SER A 163 -3.83 -1.91 -4.53
C SER A 163 -3.42 -2.79 -5.71
N PRO A 164 -4.33 -3.26 -6.55
CA PRO A 164 -3.97 -4.00 -7.76
C PRO A 164 -3.00 -3.19 -8.64
N GLU A 165 -1.95 -3.83 -9.17
CA GLU A 165 -1.07 -3.19 -10.16
C GLU A 165 -1.82 -2.94 -11.48
N SER A 166 -2.74 -3.83 -11.82
CA SER A 166 -3.61 -3.75 -13.00
C SER A 166 -4.91 -4.51 -12.73
N GLY A 167 -5.95 -4.19 -13.46
CA GLY A 167 -7.27 -4.82 -13.25
C GLY A 167 -8.04 -4.17 -12.09
N GLU A 168 -9.04 -4.88 -11.62
CA GLU A 168 -9.99 -4.40 -10.62
C GLU A 168 -9.78 -5.05 -9.25
N TYR A 169 -9.30 -6.31 -9.25
CA TYR A 169 -9.28 -7.14 -8.05
C TYR A 169 -7.87 -7.29 -7.47
N LEU A 170 -7.79 -7.28 -6.13
CA LEU A 170 -6.60 -7.68 -5.39
C LEU A 170 -6.46 -9.21 -5.38
N ALA A 171 -7.58 -9.92 -5.31
CA ALA A 171 -7.62 -11.37 -5.34
C ALA A 171 -8.98 -11.88 -5.81
N GLU A 172 -8.96 -13.01 -6.52
CA GLU A 172 -10.14 -13.80 -6.86
C GLU A 172 -9.94 -15.23 -6.35
N PHE A 173 -10.97 -15.79 -5.74
CA PHE A 173 -10.90 -17.16 -5.21
C PHE A 173 -12.29 -17.76 -5.00
N VAL A 174 -12.33 -19.08 -4.89
CA VAL A 174 -13.56 -19.83 -4.61
C VAL A 174 -13.46 -20.56 -3.28
N CYS A 175 -14.57 -20.61 -2.53
CA CYS A 175 -14.72 -21.37 -1.30
C CYS A 175 -15.97 -22.25 -1.39
N GLY A 176 -15.82 -23.50 -1.81
CA GLY A 176 -16.96 -24.38 -2.10
C GLY A 176 -17.83 -23.84 -3.23
N PRO A 177 -19.13 -23.54 -3.00
CA PRO A 177 -20.01 -22.98 -4.02
C PRO A 177 -19.89 -21.46 -4.19
N PHE A 178 -19.12 -20.78 -3.35
CA PHE A 178 -19.04 -19.31 -3.31
C PHE A 178 -17.82 -18.79 -4.05
N ASP A 179 -18.03 -17.85 -4.95
CA ASP A 179 -17.01 -17.11 -5.65
C ASP A 179 -16.81 -15.74 -4.97
N PHE A 180 -15.56 -15.39 -4.73
CA PHE A 180 -15.16 -14.15 -4.08
C PHE A 180 -14.22 -13.37 -4.99
N ALA A 181 -14.46 -12.06 -5.10
CA ALA A 181 -13.51 -11.12 -5.69
C ALA A 181 -13.30 -9.93 -4.75
N VAL A 182 -12.06 -9.68 -4.39
CA VAL A 182 -11.67 -8.61 -3.46
C VAL A 182 -11.12 -7.45 -4.27
N SER A 183 -11.69 -6.26 -4.11
CA SER A 183 -11.30 -5.04 -4.84
C SER A 183 -10.99 -3.87 -3.89
N GLY A 184 -10.53 -2.77 -4.45
CA GLY A 184 -10.16 -1.57 -3.70
C GLY A 184 -8.72 -1.55 -3.24
N SER A 185 -8.46 -1.14 -2.01
CA SER A 185 -7.12 -1.16 -1.42
C SER A 185 -7.16 -1.35 0.09
N VAL A 186 -6.05 -1.81 0.65
CA VAL A 186 -5.86 -2.00 2.08
C VAL A 186 -4.61 -1.25 2.54
N ILE A 187 -4.68 -0.63 3.73
CA ILE A 187 -3.57 0.11 4.32
C ILE A 187 -3.11 -0.57 5.60
N GLY A 188 -1.83 -0.97 5.63
CA GLY A 188 -1.17 -1.48 6.84
C GLY A 188 -0.25 -0.43 7.45
N GLU A 189 -0.33 -0.25 8.77
CA GLU A 189 0.64 0.56 9.52
C GLU A 189 2.03 -0.09 9.48
N VAL A 190 3.07 0.71 9.27
CA VAL A 190 4.46 0.25 9.16
C VAL A 190 5.27 0.63 10.39
N SER A 191 6.05 -0.31 10.92
CA SER A 191 6.99 -0.09 12.02
C SER A 191 8.24 -0.96 11.90
N PRO A 192 9.39 -0.55 12.49
CA PRO A 192 9.66 0.74 13.12
C PRO A 192 9.93 1.85 12.09
N LEU A 193 9.75 3.10 12.51
CA LEU A 193 10.12 4.29 11.74
C LEU A 193 11.44 4.87 12.25
N ASN A 194 12.11 5.66 11.40
CA ASN A 194 13.30 6.43 11.75
C ASN A 194 14.44 5.56 12.36
N LYS A 195 14.54 4.32 11.88
CA LYS A 195 15.54 3.36 12.34
C LYS A 195 15.98 2.44 11.22
N PHE A 196 17.28 2.31 10.99
CA PHE A 196 17.81 1.28 10.11
C PHE A 196 17.53 -0.11 10.67
N THR A 197 16.87 -0.94 9.87
CA THR A 197 16.48 -2.30 10.26
C THR A 197 16.44 -3.21 9.05
N LYS A 198 16.56 -4.51 9.30
CA LYS A 198 16.35 -5.57 8.31
C LYS A 198 14.95 -6.18 8.39
N GLU A 199 14.15 -5.72 9.31
CA GLU A 199 12.81 -6.25 9.56
C GLU A 199 11.83 -5.10 9.79
N ALA A 200 10.74 -5.10 9.03
CA ALA A 200 9.61 -4.19 9.20
C ALA A 200 8.34 -4.99 9.46
N THR A 201 7.45 -4.44 10.26
CA THR A 201 6.12 -5.01 10.53
C THR A 201 5.08 -4.17 9.80
N PHE A 202 4.18 -4.84 9.09
CA PHE A 202 2.97 -4.26 8.55
C PHE A 202 1.80 -4.80 9.35
N SER A 203 0.98 -3.91 9.90
CA SER A 203 -0.17 -4.26 10.73
C SER A 203 -1.44 -3.74 10.07
N PHE A 204 -2.27 -4.65 9.60
CA PHE A 204 -3.62 -4.39 9.13
C PHE A 204 -4.54 -4.69 10.29
N ARG A 205 -5.42 -3.77 10.64
CA ARG A 205 -6.30 -3.91 11.79
C ARG A 205 -7.72 -3.51 11.45
N GLN A 206 -8.63 -4.24 12.01
CA GLN A 206 -10.03 -3.92 12.00
C GLN A 206 -10.34 -2.82 13.02
N LYS A 207 -11.15 -1.84 12.62
CA LYS A 207 -11.77 -0.86 13.51
C LYS A 207 -13.16 -1.30 13.93
N ALA A 208 -13.90 -1.87 13.01
CA ALA A 208 -15.20 -2.49 13.19
C ALA A 208 -15.44 -3.46 12.03
N ILE A 209 -16.37 -4.39 12.15
CA ILE A 209 -16.70 -5.34 11.07
C ILE A 209 -16.96 -4.58 9.77
N GLY A 210 -16.21 -4.90 8.74
CA GLY A 210 -16.26 -4.25 7.42
C GLY A 210 -15.59 -2.87 7.35
N VAL A 211 -14.82 -2.47 8.37
CA VAL A 211 -14.17 -1.16 8.43
C VAL A 211 -12.72 -1.32 8.88
N GLN A 212 -11.78 -0.97 8.03
CA GLN A 212 -10.35 -0.92 8.33
C GLN A 212 -10.03 0.18 9.35
N GLU A 213 -8.98 0.00 10.15
CA GLU A 213 -8.47 1.07 11.04
C GLU A 213 -7.98 2.27 10.22
N TRP A 214 -7.33 2.00 9.10
CA TRP A 214 -6.81 3.01 8.19
C TRP A 214 -7.41 2.85 6.79
N GLU A 215 -8.21 3.83 6.37
CA GLU A 215 -8.84 3.85 5.05
C GLU A 215 -8.28 4.95 4.14
N SER A 216 -7.41 5.83 4.66
CA SER A 216 -6.77 6.88 3.89
C SER A 216 -5.46 7.33 4.51
N PHE A 217 -4.58 7.87 3.68
CA PHE A 217 -3.48 8.71 4.13
C PHE A 217 -3.98 10.10 4.54
N GLU A 218 -3.21 10.80 5.37
CA GLU A 218 -3.51 12.16 5.82
C GLU A 218 -3.67 13.11 4.63
N GLY A 219 -4.87 13.69 4.45
CA GLY A 219 -5.22 14.51 3.30
C GLY A 219 -5.52 13.76 2.01
N GLY A 220 -5.58 12.42 2.06
CA GLY A 220 -5.88 11.56 0.92
C GLY A 220 -7.36 11.23 0.79
N ILE A 221 -7.69 10.48 -0.27
CA ILE A 221 -9.03 9.95 -0.53
C ILE A 221 -9.18 8.62 0.22
N ASN A 222 -10.37 8.38 0.76
CA ASN A 222 -10.69 7.09 1.37
C ASN A 222 -10.62 5.97 0.34
N GLN A 223 -9.97 4.90 0.73
CA GLN A 223 -9.80 3.69 -0.06
C GLN A 223 -10.39 2.54 0.76
N HIS A 224 -11.44 1.93 0.23
CA HIS A 224 -12.13 0.86 0.93
C HIS A 224 -11.74 -0.49 0.32
N LEU A 225 -11.57 -1.47 1.18
CA LEU A 225 -11.56 -2.85 0.76
C LEU A 225 -13.01 -3.29 0.57
N THR A 226 -13.33 -3.87 -0.58
CA THR A 226 -14.65 -4.40 -0.89
C THR A 226 -14.57 -5.82 -1.38
N VAL A 227 -15.58 -6.61 -1.06
CA VAL A 227 -15.70 -8.01 -1.48
C VAL A 227 -16.98 -8.19 -2.24
N HIS A 228 -16.88 -8.77 -3.42
CA HIS A 228 -18.01 -9.25 -4.21
C HIS A 228 -18.14 -10.74 -3.96
N VAL A 229 -19.35 -11.16 -3.60
CA VAL A 229 -19.64 -12.56 -3.29
C VAL A 229 -20.83 -13.01 -4.09
N CYS A 230 -20.75 -14.19 -4.67
CA CYS A 230 -21.88 -14.82 -5.34
C CYS A 230 -21.79 -16.35 -5.28
N GLU A 231 -22.92 -17.01 -5.41
CA GLU A 231 -23.00 -18.47 -5.49
C GLU A 231 -23.23 -18.88 -6.94
N GLY A 232 -22.22 -19.56 -7.53
CA GLY A 232 -22.29 -20.11 -8.88
C GLY A 232 -22.50 -19.08 -10.00
N CYS A 233 -21.99 -17.87 -9.85
CA CYS A 233 -22.14 -16.83 -10.86
C CYS A 233 -21.01 -16.90 -11.92
N GLU A 234 -21.33 -16.47 -13.16
CA GLU A 234 -20.32 -16.33 -14.20
C GLU A 234 -19.50 -15.05 -14.07
N LYS A 235 -20.04 -14.03 -13.38
CA LYS A 235 -19.38 -12.74 -13.15
C LYS A 235 -19.89 -12.13 -11.85
N HIS A 236 -19.00 -11.45 -11.14
CA HIS A 236 -19.35 -10.68 -9.96
C HIS A 236 -20.22 -9.46 -10.34
N GLY A 237 -21.18 -9.14 -9.47
CA GLY A 237 -22.00 -7.95 -9.63
C GLY A 237 -21.19 -6.67 -9.39
N PRO A 238 -21.70 -5.49 -9.81
CA PRO A 238 -20.99 -4.22 -9.67
C PRO A 238 -20.93 -3.70 -8.23
N GLU A 239 -21.74 -4.21 -7.33
CA GLU A 239 -21.78 -3.79 -5.94
C GLU A 239 -21.00 -4.76 -5.05
N GLY A 240 -19.94 -4.27 -4.42
CA GLY A 240 -19.18 -4.99 -3.39
C GLY A 240 -19.63 -4.61 -1.98
N ILE A 241 -19.41 -5.50 -1.04
CA ILE A 241 -19.64 -5.29 0.39
C ILE A 241 -18.34 -4.77 0.99
N SER A 242 -18.38 -3.69 1.76
CA SER A 242 -17.20 -3.22 2.50
C SER A 242 -16.66 -4.33 3.39
N ALA A 243 -15.35 -4.52 3.37
CA ALA A 243 -14.69 -5.57 4.11
C ALA A 243 -13.48 -4.99 4.86
N ASP A 244 -12.95 -5.76 5.79
CA ASP A 244 -11.72 -5.45 6.50
C ASP A 244 -10.81 -6.67 6.57
N GLU A 245 -9.52 -6.42 6.73
CA GLU A 245 -8.50 -7.44 6.88
C GLU A 245 -7.77 -7.26 8.21
N GLU A 246 -7.63 -8.33 8.97
CA GLU A 246 -6.78 -8.38 10.14
C GLU A 246 -5.56 -9.28 9.88
N LEU A 247 -4.39 -8.66 9.84
CA LEU A 247 -3.14 -9.33 9.53
C LEU A 247 -1.96 -8.59 10.16
N VAL A 248 -1.02 -9.32 10.74
CA VAL A 248 0.30 -8.81 11.10
C VAL A 248 1.37 -9.62 10.39
N ILE A 249 2.10 -8.96 9.49
CA ILE A 249 3.13 -9.60 8.68
C ILE A 249 4.48 -8.92 8.89
N LYS A 250 5.55 -9.71 9.03
CA LYS A 250 6.92 -9.23 9.22
C LYS A 250 7.71 -9.43 7.94
N ALA A 251 8.12 -8.32 7.34
CA ALA A 251 8.94 -8.29 6.16
C ALA A 251 10.43 -8.27 6.54
N LYS A 252 11.21 -9.12 5.87
CA LYS A 252 12.68 -9.13 5.98
C LYS A 252 13.27 -8.65 4.66
N THR A 253 14.21 -7.74 4.76
CA THR A 253 14.90 -7.12 3.63
C THR A 253 16.37 -6.89 3.98
N GLU A 254 17.12 -6.20 3.12
CA GLU A 254 18.38 -5.58 3.50
C GLU A 254 18.13 -4.42 4.49
N GLU A 255 19.18 -3.91 5.10
CA GLU A 255 19.07 -2.86 6.10
C GLU A 255 18.61 -1.54 5.46
N LEU A 256 17.38 -1.13 5.76
CA LEU A 256 16.73 0.08 5.29
C LEU A 256 16.12 0.85 6.47
N GLU A 257 15.92 2.14 6.29
CA GLU A 257 15.18 3.02 7.18
C GLU A 257 13.97 3.59 6.45
N LEU A 258 12.78 3.48 7.02
CA LEU A 258 11.61 4.26 6.60
C LEU A 258 11.60 5.54 7.43
N LYS A 259 11.95 6.66 6.82
CA LYS A 259 11.91 7.99 7.43
C LYS A 259 10.54 8.62 7.25
N ALA A 260 10.06 9.19 8.34
CA ALA A 260 8.82 9.93 8.40
C ALA A 260 9.06 11.35 8.95
#